data_790a19eae8142fae5b9f468330d0c007
#
_entry.id   790a19eae8142fae5b9f468330d0c007
#
_cell.length_a   1.000
_cell.length_b   1.000
_cell.length_c   1.000
_cell.angle_alpha   90.00
_cell.angle_beta   90.00
_cell.angle_gamma   90.00
#
_symmetry.space_group_name_H-M   'P 1'
#
loop_
_entity.id
_entity.type
_entity.pdbx_description
1 polymer ?
#
loop_
_entity_poly.entity_id
_entity_poly.type
_entity_poly.pdbx_seq_one_letter_code
_entity_poly.pdbx_strand_id
1 'polypeptide(L)'
;MNLRIFLVVASLVLSVLLGLVLGQRGGGAPQAAAGDARVVIGLSLDTLEEARWRADRDIFVARANGLGAEVVVLAANGDDTTQVGDVEKLLTRGIDVLVIVPHDGKAMAKAVRMAHDAGVPVIAYDRIVRDSPLDLYVSFDNVRVGELQARYLVDHLPTPGRGRIVRIYGARSDNNAALFKAGQDRVLAPYLERGDITVVHEDWAEEWKPENAKRIVNAAITASGPRFDAVLASNDGTAGGAVQALLEEGLAGRVLVTGQDAETVALQRIAAGTQAMTIYKPLGSLARGAAELAVKLARRSVVVAPRAVDNGATAVPSVLFDVVTVTRDNLLDTVVADGFATYDDVYRGIPEAARPPRPGT
;
A
#
# COMPACT_ATOMS: atom_id res chain seq x y z
N MET A 1 42.35 -54.50 -47.72
CA MET A 1 41.22 -54.02 -46.90
C MET A 1 40.35 -53.20 -47.78
N ASN A 2 39.13 -53.59 -48.07
CA ASN A 2 38.26 -52.93 -49.05
C ASN A 2 37.88 -51.49 -48.56
N LEU A 3 38.01 -50.55 -49.46
CA LEU A 3 37.66 -49.10 -49.18
C LEU A 3 36.32 -48.90 -48.44
N ARG A 4 35.34 -49.79 -48.72
CA ARG A 4 34.04 -49.84 -48.06
C ARG A 4 34.14 -50.13 -46.55
N ILE A 5 35.00 -51.13 -46.21
CA ILE A 5 35.18 -51.52 -44.79
C ILE A 5 35.92 -50.42 -44.05
N PHE A 6 36.87 -49.72 -44.66
CA PHE A 6 37.59 -48.58 -44.08
C PHE A 6 36.67 -47.44 -43.81
N LEU A 7 35.75 -47.07 -44.73
CA LEU A 7 34.80 -46.00 -44.56
C LEU A 7 33.79 -46.28 -43.46
N VAL A 8 33.34 -47.53 -43.31
CA VAL A 8 32.40 -47.96 -42.24
C VAL A 8 33.11 -47.87 -40.88
N VAL A 9 34.32 -48.34 -40.76
CA VAL A 9 35.08 -48.28 -39.50
C VAL A 9 35.42 -46.83 -39.15
N ALA A 10 35.82 -46.01 -40.12
CA ALA A 10 36.11 -44.59 -39.91
C ALA A 10 34.84 -43.84 -39.44
N SER A 11 33.66 -44.12 -40.03
CA SER A 11 32.36 -43.51 -39.61
C SER A 11 31.97 -43.94 -38.20
N LEU A 12 32.17 -45.20 -37.82
CA LEU A 12 31.90 -45.66 -36.45
C LEU A 12 32.82 -45.02 -35.41
N VAL A 13 34.12 -44.91 -35.72
CA VAL A 13 35.07 -44.25 -34.83
C VAL A 13 34.75 -42.76 -34.69
N LEU A 14 34.38 -42.10 -35.78
CA LEU A 14 33.98 -40.69 -35.75
C LEU A 14 32.68 -40.48 -34.93
N SER A 15 31.70 -41.39 -35.05
CA SER A 15 30.46 -41.33 -34.26
C SER A 15 30.71 -41.55 -32.77
N VAL A 16 31.61 -42.46 -32.40
CA VAL A 16 32.02 -42.70 -31.00
C VAL A 16 32.77 -41.51 -30.44
N LEU A 17 33.69 -40.90 -31.22
CA LEU A 17 34.40 -39.70 -30.81
C LEU A 17 33.47 -38.50 -30.65
N LEU A 18 32.51 -38.33 -31.58
CA LEU A 18 31.50 -37.29 -31.49
C LEU A 18 30.59 -37.49 -30.27
N GLY A 19 30.19 -38.74 -29.98
CA GLY A 19 29.40 -39.10 -28.78
C GLY A 19 30.15 -38.82 -27.48
N LEU A 20 31.47 -39.09 -27.43
CA LEU A 20 32.33 -38.78 -26.28
C LEU A 20 32.52 -37.29 -26.09
N VAL A 21 32.70 -36.50 -27.15
CA VAL A 21 32.83 -35.04 -27.08
C VAL A 21 31.51 -34.37 -26.70
N LEU A 22 30.39 -34.85 -27.21
CA LEU A 22 29.04 -34.38 -26.84
C LEU A 22 28.67 -34.81 -25.41
N GLY A 23 29.05 -36.02 -25.01
CA GLY A 23 28.85 -36.49 -23.64
C GLY A 23 29.68 -35.73 -22.60
N GLN A 24 30.90 -35.30 -22.96
CA GLN A 24 31.71 -34.45 -22.10
C GLN A 24 31.22 -32.96 -22.05
N ARG A 25 30.51 -32.49 -23.08
CA ARG A 25 29.87 -31.18 -23.07
C ARG A 25 28.47 -31.20 -22.44
N GLY A 26 27.84 -32.38 -22.33
CA GLY A 26 26.54 -32.58 -21.66
C GLY A 26 26.64 -32.90 -20.16
N GLY A 27 27.85 -33.07 -19.63
CA GLY A 27 28.13 -33.15 -18.20
C GLY A 27 28.09 -31.77 -17.53
N GLY A 28 27.00 -31.03 -17.69
CA GLY A 28 26.58 -30.13 -16.64
C GLY A 28 26.49 -31.01 -15.39
N ALA A 29 27.32 -30.73 -14.37
CA ALA A 29 27.15 -31.32 -13.06
C ALA A 29 25.65 -31.28 -12.76
N PRO A 30 25.04 -32.33 -12.18
CA PRO A 30 23.68 -32.22 -11.71
C PRO A 30 23.65 -30.93 -10.93
N GLN A 31 22.90 -29.96 -11.45
CA GLN A 31 22.62 -28.73 -10.74
C GLN A 31 22.08 -29.25 -9.42
N ALA A 32 22.91 -29.22 -8.38
CA ALA A 32 22.53 -29.68 -7.06
C ALA A 32 21.14 -29.09 -6.90
N ALA A 33 20.16 -29.97 -6.76
CA ALA A 33 18.80 -29.54 -6.48
C ALA A 33 18.99 -28.44 -5.46
N ALA A 34 18.56 -27.20 -5.78
CA ALA A 34 18.76 -26.06 -4.92
C ALA A 34 18.14 -26.47 -3.59
N GLY A 35 18.96 -27.15 -2.79
CA GLY A 35 18.61 -27.65 -1.48
C GLY A 35 18.29 -26.40 -0.72
N ASP A 36 17.06 -26.25 -0.34
CA ASP A 36 16.48 -25.45 0.75
C ASP A 36 17.36 -24.29 1.30
N ALA A 37 18.02 -23.54 0.42
CA ALA A 37 18.62 -22.29 0.80
C ALA A 37 17.46 -21.41 1.24
N ARG A 38 17.44 -21.12 2.54
CA ARG A 38 16.41 -20.31 3.16
C ARG A 38 16.36 -18.96 2.44
N VAL A 39 15.23 -18.62 1.83
CA VAL A 39 15.02 -17.32 1.18
C VAL A 39 15.20 -16.20 2.20
N VAL A 40 15.99 -15.20 1.89
CA VAL A 40 16.20 -14.00 2.70
C VAL A 40 15.53 -12.80 2.05
N ILE A 41 14.52 -12.23 2.71
CA ILE A 41 13.77 -11.06 2.24
C ILE A 41 14.29 -9.82 2.96
N GLY A 42 14.69 -8.80 2.22
CA GLY A 42 14.94 -7.48 2.78
C GLY A 42 13.64 -6.68 2.81
N LEU A 43 13.20 -6.22 3.98
CA LEU A 43 12.04 -5.35 4.15
C LEU A 43 12.51 -3.96 4.59
N SER A 44 12.49 -2.99 3.66
CA SER A 44 12.84 -1.59 3.91
C SER A 44 11.57 -0.77 4.08
N LEU A 45 11.36 -0.25 5.29
CA LEU A 45 10.21 0.57 5.65
C LEU A 45 10.61 2.04 5.74
N ASP A 46 9.70 2.93 5.34
CA ASP A 46 9.80 4.35 5.59
C ASP A 46 9.92 4.62 7.10
N THR A 47 8.91 4.19 7.86
CA THR A 47 8.82 4.45 9.29
C THR A 47 8.10 3.30 10.03
N LEU A 48 8.25 3.27 11.35
CA LEU A 48 7.48 2.42 12.26
C LEU A 48 6.73 3.25 13.33
N GLU A 49 6.62 4.56 13.13
CA GLU A 49 5.94 5.43 14.09
C GLU A 49 4.44 5.14 14.15
N GLU A 50 3.78 4.99 12.99
CA GLU A 50 2.35 4.66 12.97
C GLU A 50 2.11 3.18 13.30
N ALA A 51 1.01 2.92 14.02
CA ALA A 51 0.60 1.58 14.42
C ALA A 51 0.39 0.64 13.22
N ARG A 52 -0.09 1.19 12.11
CA ARG A 52 -0.30 0.48 10.85
C ARG A 52 0.96 -0.21 10.37
N TRP A 53 2.09 0.52 10.26
CA TRP A 53 3.33 -0.04 9.73
C TRP A 53 3.92 -1.12 10.62
N ARG A 54 3.70 -1.03 11.95
CA ARG A 54 4.07 -2.11 12.88
C ARG A 54 3.24 -3.37 12.65
N ALA A 55 1.93 -3.22 12.46
CA ALA A 55 1.04 -4.35 12.17
C ALA A 55 1.38 -5.00 10.81
N ASP A 56 1.60 -4.20 9.76
CA ASP A 56 2.00 -4.68 8.44
C ASP A 56 3.30 -5.49 8.51
N ARG A 57 4.33 -4.95 9.18
CA ARG A 57 5.60 -5.65 9.41
C ARG A 57 5.39 -6.99 10.11
N ASP A 58 4.63 -7.01 11.21
CA ASP A 58 4.48 -8.20 12.04
C ASP A 58 3.75 -9.32 11.28
N ILE A 59 2.68 -8.97 10.53
CA ILE A 59 1.94 -9.92 9.69
C ILE A 59 2.81 -10.43 8.55
N PHE A 60 3.54 -9.54 7.86
CA PHE A 60 4.45 -9.88 6.77
C PHE A 60 5.53 -10.86 7.24
N VAL A 61 6.22 -10.52 8.35
CA VAL A 61 7.29 -11.34 8.93
C VAL A 61 6.77 -12.71 9.37
N ALA A 62 5.64 -12.75 10.06
CA ALA A 62 5.02 -14.01 10.49
C ALA A 62 4.69 -14.90 9.29
N ARG A 63 4.11 -14.32 8.21
CA ARG A 63 3.78 -15.08 7.00
C ARG A 63 5.01 -15.58 6.26
N ALA A 64 6.02 -14.73 6.05
CA ALA A 64 7.26 -15.11 5.40
C ALA A 64 7.99 -16.23 6.15
N ASN A 65 8.08 -16.12 7.49
CA ASN A 65 8.66 -17.17 8.34
C ASN A 65 7.89 -18.50 8.22
N GLY A 66 6.55 -18.44 8.17
CA GLY A 66 5.70 -19.62 7.94
C GLY A 66 5.90 -20.27 6.57
N LEU A 67 6.47 -19.57 5.60
CA LEU A 67 6.85 -20.06 4.28
C LEU A 67 8.32 -20.51 4.19
N GLY A 68 9.04 -20.49 5.32
CA GLY A 68 10.45 -20.90 5.41
C GLY A 68 11.43 -19.80 4.97
N ALA A 69 10.99 -18.55 4.82
CA ALA A 69 11.86 -17.42 4.52
C ALA A 69 12.35 -16.72 5.81
N GLU A 70 13.46 -16.02 5.72
CA GLU A 70 13.95 -15.08 6.73
C GLU A 70 13.62 -13.66 6.28
N VAL A 71 13.29 -12.77 7.22
CA VAL A 71 13.06 -11.35 6.91
C VAL A 71 14.01 -10.48 7.70
N VAL A 72 14.76 -9.64 6.99
CA VAL A 72 15.61 -8.59 7.58
C VAL A 72 14.87 -7.28 7.45
N VAL A 73 14.47 -6.67 8.55
CA VAL A 73 13.69 -5.44 8.58
C VAL A 73 14.57 -4.25 8.94
N LEU A 74 14.52 -3.19 8.15
CA LEU A 74 15.10 -1.88 8.45
C LEU A 74 14.05 -0.79 8.25
N ALA A 75 14.14 0.30 9.02
CA ALA A 75 13.22 1.43 8.95
C ALA A 75 14.00 2.75 9.00
N ALA A 76 13.70 3.62 8.06
CA ALA A 76 14.43 4.85 7.80
C ALA A 76 13.98 6.05 8.64
N ASN A 77 12.85 5.94 9.35
CA ASN A 77 12.27 7.00 10.18
C ASN A 77 12.08 8.33 9.44
N GLY A 78 11.57 8.27 8.20
CA GLY A 78 11.25 9.45 7.41
C GLY A 78 12.46 10.13 6.74
N ASP A 79 13.58 9.41 6.53
CA ASP A 79 14.77 9.97 5.90
C ASP A 79 15.22 9.17 4.68
N ASP A 80 15.22 9.81 3.50
CA ASP A 80 15.57 9.18 2.22
C ASP A 80 17.00 8.66 2.18
N THR A 81 17.94 9.41 2.78
CA THR A 81 19.36 9.03 2.79
C THR A 81 19.55 7.78 3.63
N THR A 82 18.91 7.73 4.78
CA THR A 82 18.89 6.56 5.66
C THR A 82 18.27 5.38 4.93
N GLN A 83 17.14 5.56 4.20
CA GLN A 83 16.49 4.47 3.50
C GLN A 83 17.36 3.88 2.38
N VAL A 84 18.05 4.71 1.61
CA VAL A 84 19.01 4.25 0.60
C VAL A 84 20.16 3.46 1.27
N GLY A 85 20.72 3.97 2.37
CA GLY A 85 21.75 3.27 3.12
C GLY A 85 21.27 1.95 3.75
N ASP A 86 20.01 1.86 4.14
CA ASP A 86 19.39 0.63 4.63
C ASP A 86 19.28 -0.42 3.52
N VAL A 87 18.90 -0.01 2.30
CA VAL A 87 18.89 -0.92 1.15
C VAL A 87 20.30 -1.42 0.84
N GLU A 88 21.34 -0.57 0.90
CA GLU A 88 22.74 -1.01 0.74
C GLU A 88 23.15 -2.07 1.77
N LYS A 89 22.78 -1.88 3.05
CA LYS A 89 23.01 -2.87 4.12
C LYS A 89 22.29 -4.19 3.85
N LEU A 90 21.03 -4.14 3.40
CA LEU A 90 20.25 -5.32 3.03
C LEU A 90 20.91 -6.08 1.88
N LEU A 91 21.33 -5.39 0.82
CA LEU A 91 22.03 -6.00 -0.31
C LEU A 91 23.36 -6.64 0.11
N THR A 92 24.14 -5.95 0.95
CA THR A 92 25.38 -6.49 1.51
C THR A 92 25.15 -7.75 2.34
N ARG A 93 23.99 -7.89 2.98
CA ARG A 93 23.60 -9.07 3.73
C ARG A 93 23.19 -10.24 2.84
N GLY A 94 23.04 -10.05 1.54
CA GLY A 94 22.73 -11.10 0.57
C GLY A 94 21.25 -11.47 0.54
N ILE A 95 20.37 -10.49 0.49
CA ILE A 95 18.93 -10.72 0.31
C ILE A 95 18.61 -11.26 -1.09
N ASP A 96 17.58 -12.09 -1.21
CA ASP A 96 17.10 -12.66 -2.48
C ASP A 96 16.01 -11.80 -3.15
N VAL A 97 15.35 -10.94 -2.38
CA VAL A 97 14.32 -9.99 -2.86
C VAL A 97 14.27 -8.79 -1.91
N LEU A 98 14.09 -7.62 -2.48
CA LEU A 98 13.84 -6.37 -1.76
C LEU A 98 12.34 -6.06 -1.77
N VAL A 99 11.75 -5.86 -0.60
CA VAL A 99 10.41 -5.29 -0.44
C VAL A 99 10.58 -3.91 0.18
N ILE A 100 10.11 -2.88 -0.51
CA ILE A 100 10.32 -1.49 -0.09
C ILE A 100 9.00 -0.72 0.03
N VAL A 101 8.79 -0.07 1.18
CA VAL A 101 7.81 1.00 1.37
C VAL A 101 8.57 2.32 1.27
N PRO A 102 8.54 3.02 0.14
CA PRO A 102 9.35 4.23 -0.03
C PRO A 102 8.86 5.38 0.86
N HIS A 103 9.79 6.15 1.44
CA HIS A 103 9.48 7.45 2.05
C HIS A 103 9.13 8.45 0.93
N ASP A 104 10.05 8.71 0.01
CA ASP A 104 9.79 9.45 -1.22
C ASP A 104 9.86 8.51 -2.43
N GLY A 105 8.75 8.46 -3.20
CA GLY A 105 8.64 7.57 -4.34
C GLY A 105 9.67 7.84 -5.45
N LYS A 106 10.17 9.07 -5.60
CA LYS A 106 11.18 9.40 -6.63
C LYS A 106 12.59 9.17 -6.11
N ALA A 107 12.87 9.57 -4.87
CA ALA A 107 14.19 9.40 -4.27
C ALA A 107 14.61 7.93 -4.24
N MET A 108 13.65 7.02 -3.98
CA MET A 108 13.91 5.58 -3.90
C MET A 108 14.17 4.90 -5.25
N ALA A 109 14.05 5.59 -6.39
CA ALA A 109 14.49 5.06 -7.68
C ALA A 109 16.00 4.66 -7.67
N LYS A 110 16.81 5.32 -6.84
CA LYS A 110 18.22 4.94 -6.63
C LYS A 110 18.32 3.56 -5.95
N ALA A 111 17.52 3.31 -4.93
CA ALA A 111 17.51 2.04 -4.22
C ALA A 111 17.10 0.86 -5.14
N VAL A 112 16.12 1.08 -6.03
CA VAL A 112 15.72 0.08 -7.04
C VAL A 112 16.88 -0.25 -7.98
N ARG A 113 17.58 0.76 -8.50
CA ARG A 113 18.74 0.52 -9.37
C ARG A 113 19.85 -0.27 -8.65
N MET A 114 20.17 0.08 -7.40
CA MET A 114 21.16 -0.65 -6.60
C MET A 114 20.80 -2.12 -6.42
N ALA A 115 19.51 -2.42 -6.17
CA ALA A 115 19.02 -3.79 -6.06
C ALA A 115 19.17 -4.56 -7.38
N HIS A 116 18.79 -3.95 -8.50
CA HIS A 116 18.91 -4.57 -9.82
C HIS A 116 20.37 -4.78 -10.23
N ASP A 117 21.28 -3.83 -9.94
CA ASP A 117 22.71 -3.99 -10.18
C ASP A 117 23.28 -5.18 -9.38
N ALA A 118 22.70 -5.50 -8.23
CA ALA A 118 23.03 -6.67 -7.43
C ALA A 118 22.27 -7.95 -7.87
N GLY A 119 21.39 -7.88 -8.90
CA GLY A 119 20.56 -9.01 -9.37
C GLY A 119 19.39 -9.35 -8.44
N VAL A 120 19.01 -8.44 -7.56
CA VAL A 120 17.93 -8.61 -6.57
C VAL A 120 16.66 -7.95 -7.09
N PRO A 121 15.56 -8.72 -7.28
CA PRO A 121 14.28 -8.16 -7.70
C PRO A 121 13.63 -7.31 -6.60
N VAL A 122 12.79 -6.34 -7.02
CA VAL A 122 12.20 -5.33 -6.14
C VAL A 122 10.67 -5.35 -6.19
N ILE A 123 10.05 -5.47 -5.03
CA ILE A 123 8.62 -5.26 -4.82
C ILE A 123 8.41 -3.90 -4.14
N ALA A 124 7.69 -2.99 -4.78
CA ALA A 124 7.14 -1.83 -4.10
C ALA A 124 5.90 -2.26 -3.32
N TYR A 125 5.87 -2.00 -2.02
CA TYR A 125 4.81 -2.38 -1.10
C TYR A 125 4.04 -1.16 -0.63
N ASP A 126 2.73 -1.16 -0.80
CA ASP A 126 1.79 -0.09 -0.50
C ASP A 126 2.04 1.20 -1.31
N ARG A 127 3.19 1.83 -1.16
CA ARG A 127 3.63 3.02 -1.92
C ARG A 127 4.50 2.62 -3.10
N ILE A 128 4.30 3.26 -4.26
CA ILE A 128 5.05 2.94 -5.48
C ILE A 128 6.34 3.76 -5.58
N VAL A 129 7.43 3.10 -5.99
CA VAL A 129 8.64 3.83 -6.43
C VAL A 129 8.44 4.29 -7.86
N ARG A 130 8.65 5.57 -8.12
CA ARG A 130 8.47 6.21 -9.42
C ARG A 130 9.74 6.19 -10.25
N ASP A 131 9.55 6.38 -11.54
CA ASP A 131 10.63 6.61 -12.51
C ASP A 131 11.73 5.53 -12.46
N SER A 132 11.33 4.28 -12.20
CA SER A 132 12.24 3.14 -12.05
C SER A 132 11.61 1.82 -12.52
N PRO A 133 12.39 0.84 -12.98
CA PRO A 133 11.89 -0.44 -13.47
C PRO A 133 11.60 -1.41 -12.29
N LEU A 134 10.44 -1.28 -11.66
CA LEU A 134 10.00 -2.21 -10.61
C LEU A 134 9.60 -3.57 -11.20
N ASP A 135 9.88 -4.66 -10.47
CA ASP A 135 9.45 -6.02 -10.84
C ASP A 135 7.99 -6.28 -10.48
N LEU A 136 7.52 -5.73 -9.35
CA LEU A 136 6.16 -5.89 -8.88
C LEU A 136 5.74 -4.71 -7.99
N TYR A 137 4.47 -4.34 -8.09
CA TYR A 137 3.81 -3.43 -7.16
C TYR A 137 2.66 -4.15 -6.45
N VAL A 138 2.63 -4.07 -5.13
CA VAL A 138 1.62 -4.71 -4.28
C VAL A 138 0.98 -3.67 -3.39
N SER A 139 -0.31 -3.37 -3.60
CA SER A 139 -1.00 -2.29 -2.91
C SER A 139 -2.51 -2.50 -2.89
N PHE A 140 -3.25 -1.48 -2.50
CA PHE A 140 -4.69 -1.35 -2.70
C PHE A 140 -5.00 -0.52 -3.95
N ASP A 141 -6.25 -0.57 -4.43
CA ASP A 141 -6.71 0.30 -5.51
C ASP A 141 -6.93 1.72 -4.97
N ASN A 142 -5.87 2.52 -4.98
CA ASN A 142 -5.85 3.85 -4.38
C ASN A 142 -6.74 4.86 -5.13
N VAL A 143 -6.95 4.68 -6.44
CA VAL A 143 -7.93 5.49 -7.19
C VAL A 143 -9.33 5.16 -6.68
N ARG A 144 -9.63 3.88 -6.47
CA ARG A 144 -10.90 3.42 -5.92
C ARG A 144 -11.16 3.96 -4.50
N VAL A 145 -10.12 4.05 -3.67
CA VAL A 145 -10.22 4.70 -2.35
C VAL A 145 -10.77 6.12 -2.49
N GLY A 146 -10.14 6.93 -3.34
CA GLY A 146 -10.59 8.31 -3.57
C GLY A 146 -12.01 8.40 -4.14
N GLU A 147 -12.37 7.50 -5.07
CA GLU A 147 -13.73 7.40 -5.60
C GLU A 147 -14.77 7.12 -4.51
N LEU A 148 -14.47 6.17 -3.62
CA LEU A 148 -15.37 5.78 -2.53
C LEU A 148 -15.56 6.91 -1.51
N GLN A 149 -14.47 7.60 -1.14
CA GLN A 149 -14.54 8.77 -0.25
C GLN A 149 -15.41 9.88 -0.83
N ALA A 150 -15.15 10.26 -2.09
CA ALA A 150 -15.90 11.34 -2.73
C ALA A 150 -17.36 10.96 -2.99
N ARG A 151 -17.64 9.72 -3.39
CA ARG A 151 -19.01 9.24 -3.59
C ARG A 151 -19.79 9.25 -2.28
N TYR A 152 -19.21 8.70 -1.21
CA TYR A 152 -19.85 8.76 0.10
C TYR A 152 -20.20 10.19 0.50
N LEU A 153 -19.24 11.12 0.36
CA LEU A 153 -19.46 12.53 0.67
C LEU A 153 -20.61 13.11 -0.17
N VAL A 154 -20.59 12.94 -1.49
CA VAL A 154 -21.61 13.46 -2.41
C VAL A 154 -23.02 12.95 -2.05
N ASP A 155 -23.12 11.66 -1.72
CA ASP A 155 -24.41 11.01 -1.43
C ASP A 155 -24.97 11.43 -0.05
N HIS A 156 -24.10 11.87 0.90
CA HIS A 156 -24.46 12.19 2.28
C HIS A 156 -24.36 13.66 2.65
N LEU A 157 -24.08 14.55 1.69
CA LEU A 157 -24.22 16.00 1.91
C LEU A 157 -25.64 16.32 2.39
N PRO A 158 -25.87 17.40 3.19
CA PRO A 158 -27.21 17.81 3.66
C PRO A 158 -28.22 17.93 2.53
N THR A 159 -27.77 18.35 1.34
CA THR A 159 -28.49 18.22 0.07
C THR A 159 -27.65 17.33 -0.83
N PRO A 160 -28.02 16.06 -1.10
CA PRO A 160 -27.22 15.16 -1.90
C PRO A 160 -26.77 15.79 -3.23
N GLY A 161 -25.48 15.71 -3.50
CA GLY A 161 -24.86 16.30 -4.68
C GLY A 161 -24.66 17.80 -4.66
N ARG A 162 -25.02 18.51 -3.57
CA ARG A 162 -24.85 19.96 -3.45
C ARG A 162 -24.24 20.36 -2.11
N GLY A 163 -23.26 21.23 -2.15
CA GLY A 163 -22.65 21.73 -0.91
C GLY A 163 -21.31 22.42 -1.11
N ARG A 164 -20.77 22.84 0.02
CA ARG A 164 -19.45 23.49 0.14
C ARG A 164 -18.52 22.56 0.87
N ILE A 165 -17.37 22.28 0.30
CA ILE A 165 -16.44 21.29 0.86
C ILE A 165 -15.04 21.85 1.03
N VAL A 166 -14.32 21.33 2.02
CA VAL A 166 -12.88 21.48 2.19
C VAL A 166 -12.22 20.18 1.75
N ARG A 167 -11.08 20.25 1.05
CA ARG A 167 -10.32 19.04 0.67
C ARG A 167 -8.96 19.06 1.34
N ILE A 168 -8.58 17.92 1.93
CA ILE A 168 -7.28 17.71 2.55
C ILE A 168 -6.61 16.54 1.86
N TYR A 169 -5.57 16.84 1.10
CA TYR A 169 -4.74 15.83 0.44
C TYR A 169 -3.66 15.31 1.39
N GLY A 170 -3.03 14.19 1.02
CA GLY A 170 -1.89 13.64 1.77
C GLY A 170 -0.56 14.31 1.47
N ALA A 171 0.55 13.65 1.80
CA ALA A 171 1.89 14.15 1.50
C ALA A 171 2.17 14.12 0.00
N ARG A 172 2.82 15.17 -0.54
CA ARG A 172 3.20 15.26 -1.96
C ARG A 172 4.27 14.24 -2.36
N SER A 173 5.08 13.78 -1.42
CA SER A 173 6.10 12.74 -1.61
C SER A 173 5.50 11.36 -1.83
N ASP A 174 4.27 11.12 -1.35
CA ASP A 174 3.57 9.86 -1.49
C ASP A 174 2.64 9.86 -2.71
N ASN A 175 2.95 8.99 -3.69
CA ASN A 175 2.13 8.86 -4.90
C ASN A 175 0.67 8.43 -4.61
N ASN A 176 0.41 7.74 -3.51
CA ASN A 176 -0.94 7.35 -3.12
C ASN A 176 -1.84 8.57 -2.92
N ALA A 177 -1.32 9.66 -2.35
CA ALA A 177 -2.06 10.91 -2.18
C ALA A 177 -2.55 11.49 -3.53
N ALA A 178 -1.72 11.41 -4.58
CA ALA A 178 -2.11 11.81 -5.93
C ALA A 178 -3.17 10.87 -6.54
N LEU A 179 -3.09 9.56 -6.28
CA LEU A 179 -4.06 8.58 -6.74
C LEU A 179 -5.42 8.75 -6.03
N PHE A 180 -5.43 9.02 -4.72
CA PHE A 180 -6.66 9.36 -3.99
C PHE A 180 -7.31 10.60 -4.58
N LYS A 181 -6.50 11.66 -4.77
CA LYS A 181 -6.97 12.89 -5.40
C LYS A 181 -7.57 12.63 -6.78
N ALA A 182 -6.93 11.83 -7.63
CA ALA A 182 -7.43 11.49 -8.95
C ALA A 182 -8.79 10.76 -8.88
N GLY A 183 -8.96 9.84 -7.93
CA GLY A 183 -10.24 9.17 -7.68
C GLY A 183 -11.32 10.14 -7.20
N GLN A 184 -10.97 11.02 -6.27
CA GLN A 184 -11.87 12.08 -5.79
C GLN A 184 -12.28 13.03 -6.92
N ASP A 185 -11.33 13.50 -7.73
CA ASP A 185 -11.58 14.40 -8.86
C ASP A 185 -12.52 13.78 -9.87
N ARG A 186 -12.34 12.49 -10.20
CA ARG A 186 -13.22 11.76 -11.14
C ARG A 186 -14.67 11.78 -10.70
N VAL A 187 -14.94 11.64 -9.40
CA VAL A 187 -16.31 11.65 -8.88
C VAL A 187 -16.84 13.08 -8.76
N LEU A 188 -16.01 14.04 -8.31
CA LEU A 188 -16.45 15.41 -8.06
C LEU A 188 -16.59 16.26 -9.33
N ALA A 189 -15.85 15.94 -10.43
CA ALA A 189 -15.81 16.76 -11.63
C ALA A 189 -17.19 17.20 -12.14
N PRO A 190 -18.20 16.31 -12.36
CA PRO A 190 -19.50 16.74 -12.86
C PRO A 190 -20.27 17.67 -11.91
N TYR A 191 -20.03 17.60 -10.61
CA TYR A 191 -20.66 18.48 -9.62
C TYR A 191 -19.98 19.84 -9.54
N LEU A 192 -18.65 19.88 -9.70
CA LEU A 192 -17.87 21.12 -9.75
C LEU A 192 -18.15 21.89 -11.03
N GLU A 193 -18.21 21.21 -12.16
CA GLU A 193 -18.53 21.82 -13.48
C GLU A 193 -19.91 22.49 -13.52
N ARG A 194 -20.90 21.90 -12.83
CA ARG A 194 -22.26 22.49 -12.73
C ARG A 194 -22.39 23.54 -11.63
N GLY A 195 -21.35 23.70 -10.78
CA GLY A 195 -21.40 24.56 -9.60
C GLY A 195 -22.30 24.02 -8.47
N ASP A 196 -22.69 22.75 -8.52
CA ASP A 196 -23.47 22.09 -7.47
C ASP A 196 -22.63 21.90 -6.20
N ILE A 197 -21.33 21.60 -6.34
CA ILE A 197 -20.37 21.54 -5.26
C ILE A 197 -19.32 22.64 -5.45
N THR A 198 -18.97 23.32 -4.37
CA THR A 198 -17.90 24.31 -4.33
C THR A 198 -16.81 23.89 -3.36
N VAL A 199 -15.57 23.82 -3.83
CA VAL A 199 -14.40 23.66 -2.97
C VAL A 199 -14.04 25.03 -2.40
N VAL A 200 -14.24 25.22 -1.10
CA VAL A 200 -13.97 26.49 -0.43
C VAL A 200 -12.50 26.66 -0.03
N HIS A 201 -11.82 25.55 0.18
CA HIS A 201 -10.39 25.48 0.43
C HIS A 201 -9.85 24.10 0.15
N GLU A 202 -8.61 24.00 -0.33
CA GLU A 202 -7.91 22.74 -0.48
C GLU A 202 -6.41 22.92 -0.31
N ASP A 203 -5.75 21.95 0.33
CA ASP A 203 -4.30 21.93 0.46
C ASP A 203 -3.78 20.50 0.79
N TRP A 204 -2.46 20.36 0.78
CA TRP A 204 -1.74 19.14 1.07
C TRP A 204 -1.27 19.12 2.52
N ALA A 205 -1.53 18.03 3.23
CA ALA A 205 -1.02 17.78 4.57
C ALA A 205 0.34 17.09 4.47
N GLU A 206 1.40 17.89 4.44
CA GLU A 206 2.77 17.38 4.33
C GLU A 206 3.06 16.36 5.43
N GLU A 207 3.78 15.30 5.07
CA GLU A 207 4.11 14.16 5.93
C GLU A 207 2.88 13.47 6.56
N TRP A 208 1.69 13.65 5.99
CA TRP A 208 0.42 13.15 6.53
C TRP A 208 0.09 13.61 7.96
N LYS A 209 0.77 14.66 8.47
CA LYS A 209 0.65 15.11 9.85
C LYS A 209 -0.72 15.72 10.15
N PRO A 210 -1.40 15.27 11.22
CA PRO A 210 -2.71 15.82 11.63
C PRO A 210 -2.69 17.33 11.91
N GLU A 211 -1.58 17.88 12.39
CA GLU A 211 -1.40 19.31 12.65
C GLU A 211 -1.50 20.13 11.37
N ASN A 212 -1.01 19.59 10.25
CA ASN A 212 -1.12 20.23 8.94
C ASN A 212 -2.59 20.22 8.48
N ALA A 213 -3.31 19.12 8.66
CA ALA A 213 -4.73 19.04 8.36
C ALA A 213 -5.57 20.01 9.20
N LYS A 214 -5.27 20.14 10.49
CA LYS A 214 -5.91 21.13 11.38
C LYS A 214 -5.70 22.56 10.86
N ARG A 215 -4.48 22.92 10.44
CA ARG A 215 -4.19 24.24 9.85
C ARG A 215 -4.99 24.51 8.57
N ILE A 216 -5.18 23.48 7.73
CA ILE A 216 -5.97 23.60 6.48
C ILE A 216 -7.42 23.92 6.81
N VAL A 217 -8.05 23.24 7.78
CA VAL A 217 -9.44 23.52 8.19
C VAL A 217 -9.55 24.90 8.82
N ASN A 218 -8.61 25.30 9.67
CA ASN A 218 -8.59 26.64 10.27
C ASN A 218 -8.44 27.73 9.21
N ALA A 219 -7.63 27.50 8.17
CA ALA A 219 -7.52 28.42 7.04
C ALA A 219 -8.84 28.52 6.26
N ALA A 220 -9.54 27.40 6.05
CA ALA A 220 -10.87 27.40 5.42
C ALA A 220 -11.88 28.21 6.24
N ILE A 221 -11.91 28.04 7.56
CA ILE A 221 -12.79 28.76 8.48
C ILE A 221 -12.48 30.25 8.42
N THR A 222 -11.22 30.65 8.46
CA THR A 222 -10.78 32.04 8.39
C THR A 222 -11.17 32.69 7.05
N ALA A 223 -10.98 32.00 5.94
CA ALA A 223 -11.21 32.55 4.60
C ALA A 223 -12.70 32.63 4.22
N SER A 224 -13.52 31.66 4.63
CA SER A 224 -14.90 31.52 4.14
C SER A 224 -15.95 31.49 5.26
N GLY A 225 -15.55 31.65 6.53
CA GLY A 225 -16.39 31.38 7.71
C GLY A 225 -16.67 29.88 7.87
N PRO A 226 -17.25 29.47 9.00
CA PRO A 226 -17.51 28.07 9.33
C PRO A 226 -18.72 27.49 8.53
N ARG A 227 -18.91 27.92 7.30
CA ARG A 227 -20.04 27.53 6.45
C ARG A 227 -19.60 26.61 5.34
N PHE A 228 -19.27 25.37 5.70
CA PHE A 228 -19.06 24.26 4.77
C PHE A 228 -19.68 22.98 5.34
N ASP A 229 -20.05 22.07 4.44
CA ASP A 229 -20.88 20.90 4.75
C ASP A 229 -20.03 19.66 5.00
N ALA A 230 -18.83 19.62 4.41
CA ALA A 230 -17.97 18.46 4.52
C ALA A 230 -16.47 18.79 4.41
N VAL A 231 -15.65 17.91 5.00
CA VAL A 231 -14.21 17.84 4.83
C VAL A 231 -13.88 16.48 4.19
N LEU A 232 -13.39 16.54 2.95
CA LEU A 232 -12.86 15.37 2.23
C LEU A 232 -11.40 15.19 2.62
N ALA A 233 -11.18 14.45 3.72
CA ALA A 233 -9.85 14.12 4.22
C ALA A 233 -9.39 12.76 3.64
N SER A 234 -8.13 12.67 3.22
CA SER A 234 -7.60 11.52 2.50
C SER A 234 -7.27 10.33 3.38
N ASN A 235 -6.99 10.54 4.68
CA ASN A 235 -6.79 9.45 5.65
C ASN A 235 -7.30 9.83 7.05
N ASP A 236 -7.24 8.87 7.99
CA ASP A 236 -7.78 9.01 9.34
C ASP A 236 -6.94 9.93 10.24
N GLY A 237 -5.64 10.00 10.01
CA GLY A 237 -4.76 10.96 10.68
C GLY A 237 -5.15 12.38 10.33
N THR A 238 -5.26 12.71 9.03
CA THR A 238 -5.69 14.03 8.57
C THR A 238 -7.15 14.32 8.93
N ALA A 239 -8.04 13.32 8.91
CA ALA A 239 -9.40 13.44 9.44
C ALA A 239 -9.41 13.80 10.93
N GLY A 240 -8.49 13.23 11.72
CA GLY A 240 -8.33 13.56 13.14
C GLY A 240 -7.97 15.02 13.36
N GLY A 241 -7.03 15.56 12.58
CA GLY A 241 -6.69 16.98 12.61
C GLY A 241 -7.87 17.88 12.21
N ALA A 242 -8.62 17.48 11.18
CA ALA A 242 -9.83 18.20 10.77
C ALA A 242 -10.90 18.18 11.89
N VAL A 243 -11.18 17.01 12.47
CA VAL A 243 -12.15 16.89 13.58
C VAL A 243 -11.75 17.76 14.77
N GLN A 244 -10.45 17.84 15.09
CA GLN A 244 -9.98 18.72 16.17
C GLN A 244 -10.28 20.19 15.90
N ALA A 245 -10.04 20.68 14.68
CA ALA A 245 -10.41 22.05 14.30
C ALA A 245 -11.94 22.29 14.40
N LEU A 246 -12.72 21.29 13.94
CA LEU A 246 -14.19 21.36 14.00
C LEU A 246 -14.73 21.32 15.44
N LEU A 247 -14.06 20.60 16.36
CA LEU A 247 -14.42 20.58 17.79
C LEU A 247 -14.24 21.96 18.43
N GLU A 248 -13.16 22.67 18.13
CA GLU A 248 -12.88 24.01 18.63
C GLU A 248 -13.94 25.03 18.20
N GLU A 249 -14.57 24.81 17.04
CA GLU A 249 -15.63 25.65 16.49
C GLU A 249 -17.07 25.17 16.80
N GLY A 250 -17.22 24.06 17.54
CA GLY A 250 -18.52 23.43 17.82
C GLY A 250 -19.22 22.83 16.60
N LEU A 251 -18.45 22.45 15.58
CA LEU A 251 -18.93 21.91 14.28
C LEU A 251 -18.75 20.39 14.15
N ALA A 252 -18.02 19.73 15.06
CA ALA A 252 -17.81 18.30 15.02
C ALA A 252 -19.15 17.55 15.12
N GLY A 253 -19.33 16.54 14.24
CA GLY A 253 -20.58 15.80 14.09
C GLY A 253 -21.67 16.53 13.28
N ARG A 254 -21.44 17.80 12.89
CA ARG A 254 -22.34 18.56 12.00
C ARG A 254 -21.77 18.67 10.58
N VAL A 255 -20.46 18.69 10.45
CA VAL A 255 -19.72 18.67 9.20
C VAL A 255 -19.27 17.22 8.94
N LEU A 256 -19.56 16.69 7.76
CA LEU A 256 -19.12 15.35 7.35
C LEU A 256 -17.60 15.31 7.22
N VAL A 257 -16.96 14.27 7.76
CA VAL A 257 -15.52 14.09 7.62
C VAL A 257 -15.26 12.66 7.09
N THR A 258 -14.54 12.56 5.98
CA THR A 258 -14.10 11.27 5.43
C THR A 258 -12.75 10.87 6.00
N GLY A 259 -12.36 9.60 5.81
CA GLY A 259 -11.05 9.08 6.22
C GLY A 259 -10.67 7.84 5.44
N GLN A 260 -9.56 7.23 5.84
CA GLN A 260 -9.03 5.98 5.31
C GLN A 260 -8.05 5.38 6.33
N ASP A 261 -7.88 4.07 6.32
CA ASP A 261 -7.01 3.18 7.11
C ASP A 261 -7.70 2.51 8.30
N ALA A 262 -8.92 2.91 8.66
CA ALA A 262 -9.70 2.37 9.77
C ALA A 262 -8.92 2.37 11.11
N GLU A 263 -8.15 3.43 11.38
CA GLU A 263 -7.44 3.59 12.65
C GLU A 263 -8.41 3.47 13.83
N THR A 264 -7.99 2.83 14.91
CA THR A 264 -8.85 2.64 16.10
C THR A 264 -9.50 3.94 16.57
N VAL A 265 -8.75 5.05 16.58
CA VAL A 265 -9.26 6.38 16.97
C VAL A 265 -10.30 6.89 15.96
N ALA A 266 -10.15 6.57 14.68
CA ALA A 266 -11.14 6.92 13.66
C ALA A 266 -12.42 6.10 13.82
N LEU A 267 -12.31 4.79 14.09
CA LEU A 267 -13.47 3.93 14.38
C LEU A 267 -14.24 4.45 15.60
N GLN A 268 -13.55 4.92 16.65
CA GLN A 268 -14.17 5.58 17.79
C GLN A 268 -14.88 6.88 17.40
N ARG A 269 -14.28 7.72 16.54
CA ARG A 269 -14.91 8.93 16.02
C ARG A 269 -16.14 8.62 15.17
N ILE A 270 -16.12 7.54 14.39
CA ILE A 270 -17.27 7.07 13.61
C ILE A 270 -18.37 6.58 14.55
N ALA A 271 -18.04 5.78 15.56
CA ALA A 271 -18.99 5.33 16.57
C ALA A 271 -19.62 6.52 17.33
N ALA A 272 -18.84 7.54 17.63
CA ALA A 272 -19.28 8.78 18.29
C ALA A 272 -20.01 9.76 17.35
N GLY A 273 -19.95 9.59 16.03
CA GLY A 273 -20.58 10.46 15.02
C GLY A 273 -19.79 11.73 14.68
N THR A 274 -18.51 11.84 15.05
CA THR A 274 -17.66 13.00 14.73
C THR A 274 -16.83 12.82 13.44
N GLN A 275 -16.77 11.59 12.92
CA GLN A 275 -16.29 11.24 11.59
C GLN A 275 -17.36 10.40 10.90
N ALA A 276 -17.60 10.62 9.62
CA ALA A 276 -18.73 9.99 8.92
C ALA A 276 -18.39 8.59 8.39
N MET A 277 -17.18 8.40 7.91
CA MET A 277 -16.71 7.14 7.33
C MET A 277 -15.19 7.04 7.35
N THR A 278 -14.71 5.83 7.14
CA THR A 278 -13.33 5.54 6.75
C THR A 278 -13.30 4.48 5.66
N ILE A 279 -12.20 4.37 4.93
CA ILE A 279 -11.93 3.25 4.03
C ILE A 279 -11.04 2.25 4.77
N TYR A 280 -11.58 1.06 5.01
CA TYR A 280 -10.85 -0.06 5.56
C TYR A 280 -10.05 -0.75 4.48
N LYS A 281 -8.78 -0.89 4.72
CA LYS A 281 -7.83 -1.67 3.95
C LYS A 281 -7.51 -2.94 4.74
N PRO A 282 -7.86 -4.13 4.26
CA PRO A 282 -7.55 -5.38 4.96
C PRO A 282 -6.04 -5.65 4.95
N LEU A 283 -5.29 -5.02 5.88
CA LEU A 283 -3.82 -5.08 5.96
C LEU A 283 -3.32 -6.52 6.02
N GLY A 284 -4.04 -7.38 6.73
CA GLY A 284 -3.72 -8.80 6.80
C GLY A 284 -3.65 -9.48 5.43
N SER A 285 -4.53 -9.11 4.50
CA SER A 285 -4.53 -9.66 3.13
C SER A 285 -3.36 -9.10 2.31
N LEU A 286 -3.10 -7.79 2.42
CA LEU A 286 -1.97 -7.15 1.75
C LEU A 286 -0.63 -7.73 2.23
N ALA A 287 -0.39 -7.74 3.54
CA ALA A 287 0.89 -8.14 4.11
C ALA A 287 1.19 -9.64 3.89
N ARG A 288 0.18 -10.51 4.08
CA ARG A 288 0.34 -11.95 3.77
C ARG A 288 0.56 -12.18 2.28
N GLY A 289 -0.22 -11.51 1.42
CA GLY A 289 -0.08 -11.62 -0.04
C GLY A 289 1.28 -11.15 -0.52
N ALA A 290 1.77 -10.02 -0.02
CA ALA A 290 3.09 -9.49 -0.36
C ALA A 290 4.22 -10.43 0.08
N ALA A 291 4.14 -11.03 1.28
CA ALA A 291 5.12 -12.03 1.74
C ALA A 291 5.14 -13.28 0.84
N GLU A 292 3.97 -13.77 0.40
CA GLU A 292 3.88 -14.89 -0.53
C GLU A 292 4.49 -14.56 -1.90
N LEU A 293 4.19 -13.36 -2.40
CA LEU A 293 4.73 -12.87 -3.67
C LEU A 293 6.26 -12.67 -3.60
N ALA A 294 6.77 -12.16 -2.46
CA ALA A 294 8.19 -12.00 -2.22
C ALA A 294 8.92 -13.35 -2.25
N VAL A 295 8.39 -14.37 -1.57
CA VAL A 295 8.96 -15.72 -1.60
C VAL A 295 8.93 -16.32 -3.01
N LYS A 296 7.83 -16.13 -3.77
CA LYS A 296 7.73 -16.58 -5.16
C LYS A 296 8.77 -15.89 -6.04
N LEU A 297 8.91 -14.58 -5.92
CA LEU A 297 9.85 -13.80 -6.73
C LEU A 297 11.30 -14.17 -6.42
N ALA A 298 11.67 -14.33 -5.15
CA ALA A 298 12.97 -14.81 -4.71
C ALA A 298 13.31 -16.21 -5.27
N ARG A 299 12.31 -17.11 -5.33
CA ARG A 299 12.44 -18.44 -5.93
C ARG A 299 12.34 -18.46 -7.46
N ARG A 300 12.26 -17.29 -8.10
CA ARG A 300 12.07 -17.15 -9.56
C ARG A 300 10.85 -17.92 -10.08
N SER A 301 9.82 -18.05 -9.25
CA SER A 301 8.55 -18.66 -9.61
C SER A 301 7.67 -17.67 -10.34
N VAL A 302 6.73 -18.17 -11.16
CA VAL A 302 5.80 -17.32 -11.89
C VAL A 302 4.91 -16.53 -10.91
N VAL A 303 4.89 -15.21 -11.06
CA VAL A 303 3.99 -14.29 -10.36
C VAL A 303 2.92 -13.83 -11.34
N VAL A 304 1.66 -14.04 -10.99
CA VAL A 304 0.52 -13.53 -11.77
C VAL A 304 0.12 -12.17 -11.21
N ALA A 305 0.29 -11.12 -12.03
CA ALA A 305 -0.13 -9.76 -11.71
C ALA A 305 -1.29 -9.38 -12.64
N PRO A 306 -2.54 -9.30 -12.13
CA PRO A 306 -3.72 -9.10 -12.98
C PRO A 306 -3.86 -7.66 -13.49
N ARG A 307 -3.07 -6.72 -12.97
CA ARG A 307 -3.09 -5.30 -13.33
C ARG A 307 -1.69 -4.78 -13.61
N ALA A 308 -1.63 -3.59 -14.18
CA ALA A 308 -0.40 -2.81 -14.32
C ALA A 308 -0.67 -1.36 -13.90
N VAL A 309 0.28 -0.76 -13.19
CA VAL A 309 0.23 0.64 -12.77
C VAL A 309 1.42 1.38 -13.38
N ASP A 310 1.15 2.48 -14.04
CA ASP A 310 2.20 3.34 -14.59
C ASP A 310 2.90 4.07 -13.44
N ASN A 311 4.23 3.92 -13.37
CA ASN A 311 5.05 4.61 -12.37
C ASN A 311 5.89 5.76 -12.96
N GLY A 312 5.67 6.10 -14.23
CA GLY A 312 6.42 7.11 -14.96
C GLY A 312 7.56 6.54 -15.83
N ALA A 313 8.09 5.37 -15.51
CA ALA A 313 9.11 4.67 -16.32
C ALA A 313 8.49 3.51 -17.09
N THR A 314 7.63 2.73 -16.47
CA THR A 314 7.03 1.52 -17.05
C THR A 314 5.62 1.28 -16.51
N ALA A 315 4.87 0.43 -17.21
CA ALA A 315 3.66 -0.19 -16.67
C ALA A 315 4.06 -1.36 -15.76
N VAL A 316 4.15 -1.11 -14.45
CA VAL A 316 4.60 -2.06 -13.45
C VAL A 316 3.54 -3.15 -13.23
N PRO A 317 3.89 -4.46 -13.35
CA PRO A 317 2.98 -5.53 -12.96
C PRO A 317 2.47 -5.32 -11.53
N SER A 318 1.15 -5.43 -11.29
CA SER A 318 0.58 -5.01 -10.01
C SER A 318 -0.47 -5.98 -9.49
N VAL A 319 -0.43 -6.24 -8.19
CA VAL A 319 -1.47 -6.92 -7.43
C VAL A 319 -2.12 -5.91 -6.49
N LEU A 320 -3.37 -5.55 -6.79
CA LEU A 320 -4.14 -4.57 -6.03
C LEU A 320 -5.27 -5.27 -5.29
N PHE A 321 -5.31 -5.05 -3.97
CA PHE A 321 -6.32 -5.60 -3.08
C PHE A 321 -7.54 -4.67 -2.98
N ASP A 322 -8.71 -5.26 -2.71
CA ASP A 322 -9.94 -4.52 -2.54
C ASP A 322 -9.97 -3.76 -1.21
N VAL A 323 -10.81 -2.72 -1.17
CA VAL A 323 -11.04 -1.87 0.00
C VAL A 323 -12.52 -1.78 0.33
N VAL A 324 -12.85 -1.50 1.59
CA VAL A 324 -14.22 -1.48 2.09
C VAL A 324 -14.54 -0.13 2.72
N THR A 325 -15.68 0.46 2.35
CA THR A 325 -16.21 1.63 3.04
C THR A 325 -16.78 1.23 4.38
N VAL A 326 -16.29 1.82 5.46
CA VAL A 326 -16.76 1.60 6.83
C VAL A 326 -17.45 2.85 7.33
N THR A 327 -18.67 2.65 7.82
CA THR A 327 -19.53 3.67 8.40
C THR A 327 -20.02 3.17 9.76
N ARG A 328 -20.77 4.02 10.49
CA ARG A 328 -21.37 3.60 11.76
C ARG A 328 -22.24 2.35 11.64
N ASP A 329 -22.90 2.18 10.50
CA ASP A 329 -23.89 1.11 10.31
C ASP A 329 -23.27 -0.26 10.09
N ASN A 330 -22.01 -0.32 9.63
CA ASN A 330 -21.32 -1.58 9.29
C ASN A 330 -20.01 -1.83 10.05
N LEU A 331 -19.71 -1.06 11.11
CA LEU A 331 -18.54 -1.28 11.96
C LEU A 331 -18.40 -2.72 12.44
N LEU A 332 -19.53 -3.32 12.89
CA LEU A 332 -19.53 -4.69 13.42
C LEU A 332 -19.29 -5.73 12.34
N ASP A 333 -19.94 -5.55 11.19
CA ASP A 333 -19.92 -6.52 10.08
C ASP A 333 -18.66 -6.42 9.21
N THR A 334 -17.82 -5.43 9.48
CA THR A 334 -16.58 -5.19 8.75
C THR A 334 -15.37 -5.38 9.66
N VAL A 335 -14.87 -4.29 10.26
CA VAL A 335 -13.60 -4.28 11.02
C VAL A 335 -13.63 -5.13 12.28
N VAL A 336 -14.81 -5.31 12.91
CA VAL A 336 -14.94 -6.17 14.09
C VAL A 336 -15.06 -7.64 13.67
N ALA A 337 -15.88 -7.95 12.68
CA ALA A 337 -16.04 -9.32 12.19
C ALA A 337 -14.74 -9.88 11.59
N ASP A 338 -13.93 -9.03 10.95
CA ASP A 338 -12.62 -9.40 10.40
C ASP A 338 -11.52 -9.53 11.49
N GLY A 339 -11.83 -9.18 12.74
CA GLY A 339 -10.88 -9.18 13.85
C GLY A 339 -9.81 -8.09 13.76
N PHE A 340 -10.00 -7.09 12.90
CA PHE A 340 -9.09 -5.96 12.76
C PHE A 340 -9.13 -5.04 13.97
N ALA A 341 -10.32 -4.82 14.53
CA ALA A 341 -10.54 -4.07 15.77
C ALA A 341 -11.46 -4.84 16.72
N THR A 342 -11.26 -4.69 18.03
CA THR A 342 -12.17 -5.30 18.99
C THR A 342 -13.41 -4.43 19.20
N TYR A 343 -14.54 -5.04 19.55
CA TYR A 343 -15.75 -4.32 19.92
C TYR A 343 -15.48 -3.27 21.01
N ASP A 344 -14.72 -3.65 22.05
CA ASP A 344 -14.44 -2.77 23.19
C ASP A 344 -13.54 -1.59 22.80
N ASP A 345 -12.61 -1.77 21.86
CA ASP A 345 -11.79 -0.69 21.35
C ASP A 345 -12.60 0.30 20.52
N VAL A 346 -13.47 -0.20 19.62
CA VAL A 346 -14.31 0.62 18.76
C VAL A 346 -15.28 1.49 19.58
N TYR A 347 -15.93 0.89 20.58
CA TYR A 347 -16.96 1.58 21.38
C TYR A 347 -16.43 2.16 22.70
N ARG A 348 -15.11 2.27 22.85
CA ARG A 348 -14.50 2.92 23.99
C ARG A 348 -14.98 4.37 24.11
N GLY A 349 -15.48 4.75 25.29
CA GLY A 349 -16.03 6.08 25.54
C GLY A 349 -17.49 6.29 25.12
N ILE A 350 -18.10 5.32 24.43
CA ILE A 350 -19.54 5.34 24.15
C ILE A 350 -20.29 4.74 25.35
N PRO A 351 -21.32 5.41 25.92
CA PRO A 351 -22.14 4.86 26.97
C PRO A 351 -22.73 3.50 26.57
N GLU A 352 -22.77 2.53 27.49
CA GLU A 352 -23.19 1.16 27.18
C GLU A 352 -24.60 1.11 26.56
N ALA A 353 -25.55 1.90 27.08
CA ALA A 353 -26.90 2.01 26.55
C ALA A 353 -27.00 2.54 25.10
N ALA A 354 -25.94 3.17 24.58
CA ALA A 354 -25.86 3.70 23.21
C ALA A 354 -25.03 2.81 22.26
N ARG A 355 -24.48 1.71 22.78
CA ARG A 355 -23.72 0.74 21.96
C ARG A 355 -24.67 -0.24 21.28
N PRO A 356 -24.38 -0.67 20.06
CA PRO A 356 -25.10 -1.79 19.45
C PRO A 356 -24.86 -3.10 20.23
N PRO A 357 -25.73 -4.11 20.08
CA PRO A 357 -25.49 -5.42 20.69
C PRO A 357 -24.13 -6.00 20.26
N ARG A 358 -23.48 -6.74 21.17
CA ARG A 358 -22.23 -7.44 20.83
C ARG A 358 -22.50 -8.53 19.80
N PRO A 359 -21.64 -8.73 18.81
CA PRO A 359 -21.74 -9.88 17.92
C PRO A 359 -21.66 -11.19 18.71
N GLY A 360 -22.62 -12.10 18.50
CA GLY A 360 -22.63 -13.44 19.12
C GLY A 360 -23.18 -13.51 20.54
N THR A 361 -23.87 -12.48 21.03
CA THR A 361 -24.68 -12.53 22.29
C THR A 361 -26.14 -12.73 21.99
#